data_d8a7a1280e4a66d3d4d503b9f7998cd2
#
_entry.id   d8a7a1280e4a66d3d4d503b9f7998cd2
#
_cell.length_a   1.000
_cell.length_b   1.000
_cell.length_c   1.000
_cell.angle_alpha   90.00
_cell.angle_beta   90.00
_cell.angle_gamma   90.00
#
_symmetry.space_group_name_H-M   'P 1'
#
loop_
_entity.id
_entity.type
_entity.pdbx_description
1 polymer ?
#
loop_
_entity_poly.entity_id
_entity_poly.type
_entity_poly.pdbx_seq_one_letter_code
_entity_poly.pdbx_strand_id
1 'polypeptide(L)'
;SVGKFVVFDFTSGSGVDGNYEIKTVPDANTFTLTAASSQTTSGNCTYGSEFTAFNTFAKGKLNGRGFKFKVDLSTSDPAQTILLKELGYTAKLETRTETSFGNAGATNGIFSSGTSTKAVTFTDKFFTGAANTDIGVNTALPTIGIIIENAQSGDFFSLSSVSSTGFSVDIKNGSSFVDRNFRYTATGFGRGS
;
A
#
# COMPACT_ATOMS: atom_id res chain seq x y z
N SER A 1 -24.92 -5.48 13.32
CA SER A 1 -25.64 -4.60 14.29
C SER A 1 -25.86 -3.25 13.64
N VAL A 2 -27.01 -2.65 13.86
CA VAL A 2 -27.35 -1.29 13.40
C VAL A 2 -26.32 -0.27 13.91
N GLY A 3 -26.02 0.72 13.06
CA GLY A 3 -25.04 1.79 13.36
C GLY A 3 -23.57 1.37 13.17
N LYS A 4 -23.27 0.12 12.83
CA LYS A 4 -21.93 -0.32 12.44
C LYS A 4 -21.70 -0.10 10.96
N PHE A 5 -20.45 0.06 10.58
CA PHE A 5 -20.05 0.17 9.19
C PHE A 5 -19.58 -1.18 8.66
N VAL A 6 -19.87 -1.39 7.38
CA VAL A 6 -19.42 -2.54 6.60
C VAL A 6 -18.75 -2.03 5.34
N VAL A 7 -17.61 -2.62 4.99
CA VAL A 7 -16.89 -2.32 3.74
C VAL A 7 -17.39 -3.28 2.67
N PHE A 8 -17.78 -2.73 1.52
CA PHE A 8 -18.09 -3.50 0.32
C PHE A 8 -17.01 -3.26 -0.74
N ASP A 9 -16.63 -4.34 -1.38
CA ASP A 9 -15.75 -4.39 -2.54
C ASP A 9 -16.48 -5.20 -3.62
N PHE A 10 -17.02 -4.51 -4.62
CA PHE A 10 -17.76 -5.13 -5.72
C PHE A 10 -16.78 -5.66 -6.76
N THR A 11 -16.79 -6.96 -6.96
CA THR A 11 -15.93 -7.65 -7.93
C THR A 11 -16.56 -7.76 -9.31
N SER A 12 -17.87 -7.46 -9.42
CA SER A 12 -18.60 -7.39 -10.68
C SER A 12 -19.88 -6.56 -10.51
N GLY A 13 -20.47 -6.15 -11.64
CA GLY A 13 -21.66 -5.29 -11.65
C GLY A 13 -21.30 -3.81 -11.56
N SER A 14 -22.28 -2.98 -11.19
CA SER A 14 -22.16 -1.51 -11.12
C SER A 14 -22.26 -0.96 -9.70
N GLY A 15 -22.07 -1.81 -8.68
CA GLY A 15 -22.01 -1.38 -7.29
C GLY A 15 -20.80 -0.48 -7.04
N VAL A 16 -20.91 0.45 -6.11
CA VAL A 16 -19.83 1.35 -5.72
C VAL A 16 -19.17 0.80 -4.48
N ASP A 17 -17.86 0.64 -4.54
CA ASP A 17 -17.05 0.24 -3.38
C ASP A 17 -17.09 1.31 -2.30
N GLY A 18 -17.10 0.89 -1.05
CA GLY A 18 -17.07 1.87 0.04
C GLY A 18 -17.52 1.33 1.39
N ASN A 19 -17.55 2.26 2.34
CA ASN A 19 -18.01 2.01 3.69
C ASN A 19 -19.46 2.45 3.83
N TYR A 20 -20.31 1.54 4.26
CA TYR A 20 -21.74 1.77 4.39
C TYR A 20 -22.19 1.51 5.83
N GLU A 21 -23.02 2.41 6.34
CA GLU A 21 -23.63 2.24 7.66
C GLU A 21 -24.80 1.28 7.60
N ILE A 22 -24.85 0.30 8.49
CA ILE A 22 -25.98 -0.62 8.64
C ILE A 22 -27.13 0.11 9.31
N LYS A 23 -28.23 0.29 8.60
CA LYS A 23 -29.42 0.99 9.10
C LYS A 23 -30.41 0.08 9.80
N THR A 24 -30.67 -1.07 9.22
CA THR A 24 -31.58 -2.08 9.82
C THR A 24 -31.03 -3.47 9.58
N VAL A 25 -31.41 -4.40 10.45
CA VAL A 25 -31.14 -5.83 10.32
C VAL A 25 -32.50 -6.53 10.50
N PRO A 26 -33.29 -6.68 9.44
CA PRO A 26 -34.65 -7.27 9.54
C PRO A 26 -34.63 -8.74 9.97
N ASP A 27 -33.61 -9.49 9.52
CA ASP A 27 -33.42 -10.91 9.83
C ASP A 27 -31.93 -11.31 9.83
N ALA A 28 -31.62 -12.58 10.03
CA ALA A 28 -30.26 -13.10 10.12
C ALA A 28 -29.45 -12.99 8.81
N ASN A 29 -30.13 -12.85 7.67
CA ASN A 29 -29.53 -12.90 6.34
C ASN A 29 -29.62 -11.57 5.57
N THR A 30 -30.33 -10.59 6.15
CA THR A 30 -30.66 -9.33 5.46
C THR A 30 -30.31 -8.13 6.34
N PHE A 31 -29.73 -7.14 5.74
CA PHE A 31 -29.54 -5.82 6.34
C PHE A 31 -29.68 -4.72 5.28
N THR A 32 -30.04 -3.53 5.72
CA THR A 32 -30.11 -2.36 4.85
C THR A 32 -28.95 -1.40 5.14
N LEU A 33 -28.53 -0.70 4.11
CA LEU A 33 -27.43 0.27 4.15
C LEU A 33 -27.95 1.64 3.74
N THR A 34 -27.23 2.68 4.15
CA THR A 34 -27.40 4.01 3.56
C THR A 34 -26.34 4.21 2.49
N ALA A 35 -26.79 4.41 1.26
CA ALA A 35 -25.95 4.82 0.15
C ALA A 35 -26.19 6.30 -0.18
N ALA A 36 -25.19 7.00 -0.71
CA ALA A 36 -25.29 8.40 -1.12
C ALA A 36 -26.27 8.61 -2.29
N SER A 37 -26.48 7.57 -3.10
CA SER A 37 -27.45 7.54 -4.19
C SER A 37 -28.17 6.19 -4.24
N SER A 38 -29.42 6.19 -4.71
CA SER A 38 -30.14 4.94 -4.95
C SER A 38 -29.49 4.20 -6.11
N GLN A 39 -29.12 2.96 -5.88
CA GLN A 39 -28.51 2.10 -6.89
C GLN A 39 -29.24 0.76 -6.93
N THR A 40 -29.51 0.28 -8.14
CA THR A 40 -29.90 -1.11 -8.38
C THR A 40 -28.69 -1.77 -9.03
N THR A 41 -28.08 -2.70 -8.36
CA THR A 41 -26.95 -3.45 -8.89
C THR A 41 -27.14 -4.93 -8.67
N SER A 42 -26.59 -5.72 -9.57
CA SER A 42 -26.43 -7.15 -9.44
C SER A 42 -24.97 -7.49 -9.69
N GLY A 43 -24.47 -8.53 -9.09
CA GLY A 43 -23.09 -8.95 -9.25
C GLY A 43 -22.54 -9.53 -7.96
N ASN A 44 -21.26 -9.85 -8.01
CA ASN A 44 -20.56 -10.39 -6.85
C ASN A 44 -19.90 -9.26 -6.06
N CYS A 45 -19.94 -9.35 -4.75
CA CYS A 45 -19.18 -8.49 -3.87
C CYS A 45 -18.57 -9.28 -2.72
N THR A 46 -17.45 -8.79 -2.21
CA THR A 46 -16.94 -9.18 -0.91
C THR A 46 -17.33 -8.13 0.12
N TYR A 47 -17.60 -8.54 1.33
CA TYR A 47 -17.92 -7.60 2.41
C TYR A 47 -17.28 -8.04 3.72
N GLY A 48 -17.00 -7.07 4.57
CA GLY A 48 -16.41 -7.31 5.88
C GLY A 48 -16.64 -6.14 6.83
N SER A 49 -16.33 -6.33 8.10
CA SER A 49 -16.31 -5.23 9.06
C SER A 49 -15.15 -4.29 8.72
N GLU A 50 -15.40 -2.98 8.81
CA GLU A 50 -14.36 -1.95 8.61
C GLU A 50 -13.18 -2.16 9.57
N PHE A 51 -13.47 -2.52 10.81
CA PHE A 51 -12.46 -2.76 11.84
C PHE A 51 -12.80 -4.01 12.65
N THR A 52 -11.75 -4.68 13.11
CA THR A 52 -11.88 -5.74 14.13
C THR A 52 -12.31 -5.13 15.47
N ALA A 53 -12.64 -5.99 16.45
CA ALA A 53 -12.85 -5.52 17.81
C ALA A 53 -11.62 -4.76 18.35
N PHE A 54 -11.85 -3.78 19.22
CA PHE A 54 -10.74 -3.09 19.89
C PHE A 54 -9.95 -4.07 20.76
N ASN A 55 -8.64 -4.03 20.61
CA ASN A 55 -7.70 -4.77 21.45
C ASN A 55 -6.86 -3.77 22.25
N THR A 56 -6.32 -4.21 23.38
CA THR A 56 -5.38 -3.40 24.15
C THR A 56 -4.21 -3.00 23.27
N PHE A 57 -3.94 -1.69 23.22
CA PHE A 57 -2.83 -1.17 22.46
C PHE A 57 -1.50 -1.54 23.13
N ALA A 58 -0.69 -2.33 22.44
CA ALA A 58 0.66 -2.68 22.88
C ALA A 58 1.68 -2.17 21.85
N LYS A 59 2.87 -1.80 22.32
CA LYS A 59 3.98 -1.45 21.44
C LYS A 59 4.37 -2.69 20.62
N GLY A 60 4.35 -2.57 19.30
CA GLY A 60 4.68 -3.69 18.43
C GLY A 60 4.43 -3.41 16.96
N LYS A 61 4.63 -4.44 16.13
CA LYS A 61 4.27 -4.41 14.72
C LYS A 61 2.79 -4.76 14.57
N LEU A 62 2.06 -3.85 13.94
CA LEU A 62 0.64 -4.02 13.66
C LEU A 62 0.45 -4.05 12.14
N ASN A 63 -0.32 -5.02 11.65
CA ASN A 63 -0.67 -5.14 10.24
C ASN A 63 -2.13 -4.71 10.05
N GLY A 64 -2.36 -3.78 9.15
CA GLY A 64 -3.71 -3.32 8.84
C GLY A 64 -3.71 -2.24 7.76
N ARG A 65 -4.83 -2.08 7.08
CA ARG A 65 -5.04 -0.99 6.11
C ARG A 65 -5.39 0.34 6.80
N GLY A 66 -5.95 0.26 8.01
CA GLY A 66 -6.33 1.40 8.82
C GLY A 66 -6.31 1.04 10.30
N PHE A 67 -6.10 2.02 11.13
CA PHE A 67 -6.09 1.86 12.58
C PHE A 67 -7.03 2.88 13.21
N LYS A 68 -7.84 2.43 14.15
CA LYS A 68 -8.73 3.26 14.94
C LYS A 68 -8.33 3.15 16.39
N PHE A 69 -8.06 4.28 17.01
CA PHE A 69 -7.67 4.33 18.43
C PHE A 69 -8.87 4.67 19.29
N LYS A 70 -8.98 4.04 20.44
CA LYS A 70 -9.97 4.31 21.49
C LYS A 70 -9.25 4.46 22.81
N VAL A 71 -9.63 5.45 23.58
CA VAL A 71 -9.22 5.62 24.98
C VAL A 71 -10.48 5.57 25.83
N ASP A 72 -10.50 4.67 26.78
CA ASP A 72 -11.53 4.62 27.83
C ASP A 72 -10.97 5.28 29.09
N LEU A 73 -11.59 6.37 29.51
CA LEU A 73 -11.22 7.12 30.71
C LEU A 73 -12.28 6.86 31.77
N SER A 74 -11.85 6.48 32.96
CA SER A 74 -12.73 6.26 34.07
C SER A 74 -12.12 6.79 35.38
N THR A 75 -12.95 7.24 36.30
CA THR A 75 -12.57 7.55 37.67
C THR A 75 -13.58 6.92 38.64
N SER A 76 -13.11 6.46 39.75
CA SER A 76 -13.96 5.98 40.85
C SER A 76 -14.36 7.10 41.81
N ASP A 77 -13.77 8.29 41.68
CA ASP A 77 -14.07 9.46 42.50
C ASP A 77 -15.01 10.41 41.73
N PRO A 78 -16.28 10.55 42.13
CA PRO A 78 -17.24 11.41 41.46
C PRO A 78 -16.94 12.91 41.60
N ALA A 79 -16.02 13.30 42.47
CA ALA A 79 -15.55 14.68 42.60
C ALA A 79 -14.44 15.05 41.65
N GLN A 80 -13.90 14.09 40.90
CA GLN A 80 -12.82 14.31 39.92
C GLN A 80 -13.34 14.32 38.49
N THR A 81 -12.86 15.31 37.73
CA THR A 81 -13.08 15.40 36.29
C THR A 81 -11.81 15.01 35.56
N ILE A 82 -11.92 14.07 34.60
CA ILE A 82 -10.81 13.68 33.76
C ILE A 82 -10.79 14.59 32.54
N LEU A 83 -9.66 15.29 32.32
CA LEU A 83 -9.43 16.14 31.18
C LEU A 83 -8.34 15.55 30.29
N LEU A 84 -8.72 15.06 29.11
CA LEU A 84 -7.76 14.66 28.07
C LEU A 84 -7.39 15.89 27.24
N LYS A 85 -6.16 16.39 27.39
CA LYS A 85 -5.67 17.57 26.63
C LYS A 85 -5.13 17.20 25.26
N GLU A 86 -4.54 16.02 25.13
CA GLU A 86 -3.93 15.58 23.89
C GLU A 86 -3.98 14.05 23.78
N LEU A 87 -4.27 13.56 22.59
CA LEU A 87 -4.17 12.15 22.24
C LEU A 87 -3.38 12.04 20.94
N GLY A 88 -2.19 11.48 21.02
CA GLY A 88 -1.31 11.32 19.86
C GLY A 88 -0.80 9.89 19.69
N TYR A 89 -0.32 9.57 18.50
CA TYR A 89 0.38 8.33 18.23
C TYR A 89 1.55 8.59 17.27
N THR A 90 2.56 7.73 17.34
CA THR A 90 3.66 7.70 16.38
C THR A 90 3.62 6.36 15.65
N ALA A 91 3.45 6.40 14.35
CA ALA A 91 3.52 5.23 13.49
C ALA A 91 4.77 5.29 12.60
N LYS A 92 5.45 4.17 12.45
CA LYS A 92 6.54 4.01 11.48
C LYS A 92 6.13 2.94 10.48
N LEU A 93 6.22 3.25 9.19
CA LEU A 93 6.01 2.27 8.14
C LEU A 93 7.23 1.36 8.04
N GLU A 94 6.99 0.07 7.78
CA GLU A 94 8.05 -0.89 7.54
C GLU A 94 8.73 -0.58 6.19
N THR A 95 10.05 -0.62 6.18
CA THR A 95 10.84 -0.57 4.95
C THR A 95 11.22 -1.98 4.54
N ARG A 96 11.25 -2.23 3.24
CA ARG A 96 11.76 -3.46 2.67
C ARG A 96 12.74 -3.17 1.55
N THR A 97 13.56 -4.16 1.28
CA THR A 97 14.44 -4.18 0.12
C THR A 97 14.05 -5.36 -0.76
N GLU A 98 13.85 -5.07 -2.03
CA GLU A 98 13.65 -6.07 -3.09
C GLU A 98 14.88 -6.08 -3.99
N THR A 99 15.28 -7.24 -4.45
CA THR A 99 16.38 -7.40 -5.39
C THR A 99 15.89 -8.12 -6.63
N SER A 100 16.65 -8.04 -7.71
CA SER A 100 16.36 -8.79 -8.93
C SER A 100 16.38 -10.30 -8.74
N PHE A 101 17.02 -10.79 -7.67
CA PHE A 101 17.02 -12.22 -7.31
C PHE A 101 15.63 -12.64 -6.84
N GLY A 102 15.03 -13.61 -7.52
CA GLY A 102 13.65 -14.03 -7.27
C GLY A 102 12.58 -13.26 -8.05
N ASN A 103 12.93 -12.21 -8.77
CA ASN A 103 12.00 -11.55 -9.69
C ASN A 103 11.72 -12.45 -10.90
N ALA A 104 10.44 -12.66 -11.23
CA ALA A 104 10.00 -13.54 -12.31
C ALA A 104 10.47 -13.08 -13.71
N GLY A 105 10.81 -11.80 -13.88
CA GLY A 105 11.35 -11.26 -15.13
C GLY A 105 12.85 -11.43 -15.31
N ALA A 106 13.54 -11.97 -14.29
CA ALA A 106 14.98 -12.19 -14.30
C ALA A 106 15.33 -13.67 -14.43
N THR A 107 16.45 -13.98 -15.05
CA THR A 107 17.05 -15.32 -15.05
C THR A 107 18.18 -15.35 -14.04
N ASN A 108 18.06 -16.14 -12.97
CA ASN A 108 19.00 -16.15 -11.86
C ASN A 108 19.30 -14.78 -11.26
N GLY A 109 18.28 -13.91 -11.22
CA GLY A 109 18.42 -12.54 -10.73
C GLY A 109 19.08 -11.56 -11.72
N ILE A 110 19.29 -11.94 -12.95
CA ILE A 110 19.92 -11.12 -14.00
C ILE A 110 18.87 -10.73 -15.02
N PHE A 111 18.80 -9.45 -15.35
CA PHE A 111 18.06 -8.91 -16.46
C PHE A 111 19.00 -8.61 -17.64
N SER A 112 18.56 -8.85 -18.87
CA SER A 112 19.16 -8.25 -20.06
C SER A 112 18.45 -6.95 -20.37
N SER A 113 19.21 -5.87 -20.59
CA SER A 113 18.63 -4.58 -20.96
C SER A 113 18.10 -4.56 -22.39
N GLY A 114 18.66 -5.39 -23.27
CA GLY A 114 18.41 -5.28 -24.69
C GLY A 114 18.96 -3.96 -25.26
N THR A 115 18.49 -3.61 -26.45
CA THR A 115 18.90 -2.39 -27.17
C THR A 115 17.81 -1.32 -27.17
N SER A 116 17.05 -1.23 -26.09
CA SER A 116 15.97 -0.25 -25.89
C SER A 116 15.71 -0.09 -24.37
N THR A 117 14.81 0.82 -24.03
CA THR A 117 14.34 0.97 -22.65
C THR A 117 13.80 -0.34 -22.11
N LYS A 118 14.33 -0.79 -20.98
CA LYS A 118 13.87 -2.00 -20.27
C LYS A 118 12.95 -1.62 -19.12
N ALA A 119 11.71 -2.08 -19.20
CA ALA A 119 10.78 -2.00 -18.07
C ALA A 119 11.01 -3.17 -17.10
N VAL A 120 11.01 -2.88 -15.81
CA VAL A 120 11.13 -3.84 -14.71
C VAL A 120 9.92 -3.67 -13.80
N THR A 121 9.19 -4.77 -13.53
CA THR A 121 8.09 -4.81 -12.58
C THR A 121 8.58 -5.43 -11.28
N PHE A 122 8.26 -4.82 -10.14
CA PHE A 122 8.56 -5.38 -8.83
C PHE A 122 7.71 -6.63 -8.57
N THR A 123 8.24 -7.55 -7.78
CA THR A 123 7.50 -8.74 -7.31
C THR A 123 6.31 -8.31 -6.47
N ASP A 124 6.56 -7.40 -5.54
CA ASP A 124 5.53 -6.82 -4.69
C ASP A 124 5.48 -5.30 -4.86
N LYS A 125 4.29 -4.74 -4.80
CA LYS A 125 4.07 -3.30 -4.86
C LYS A 125 4.65 -2.60 -3.62
N PHE A 126 5.42 -1.52 -3.83
CA PHE A 126 5.82 -0.61 -2.76
C PHE A 126 4.66 0.30 -2.34
N PHE A 127 4.67 0.71 -1.07
CA PHE A 127 3.79 1.76 -0.59
C PHE A 127 4.46 3.13 -0.85
N THR A 128 3.84 3.94 -1.69
CA THR A 128 4.36 5.28 -2.02
C THR A 128 3.65 6.41 -1.27
N GLY A 129 2.65 6.05 -0.46
CA GLY A 129 1.81 7.02 0.25
C GLY A 129 0.76 7.67 -0.66
N ALA A 130 -0.29 8.21 -0.05
CA ALA A 130 -1.06 9.29 -0.65
C ALA A 130 -0.42 10.59 -0.17
N ALA A 131 -0.29 11.58 -1.03
CA ALA A 131 0.13 12.91 -0.62
C ALA A 131 -0.87 13.42 0.44
N ASN A 132 -0.48 13.37 1.70
CA ASN A 132 -1.25 13.95 2.78
C ASN A 132 -0.47 15.17 3.27
N THR A 133 -0.94 16.35 2.86
CA THR A 133 -0.35 17.64 3.20
C THR A 133 -0.42 17.95 4.69
N ASP A 134 -1.37 17.33 5.41
CA ASP A 134 -1.60 17.60 6.84
C ASP A 134 -0.54 16.96 7.74
N ILE A 135 0.11 15.89 7.27
CA ILE A 135 1.15 15.18 8.02
C ILE A 135 2.53 15.22 7.36
N GLY A 136 2.68 16.03 6.32
CA GLY A 136 3.96 16.23 5.63
C GLY A 136 4.55 14.98 4.97
N VAL A 137 3.73 13.95 4.72
CA VAL A 137 4.16 12.74 4.00
C VAL A 137 4.14 13.02 2.51
N ASN A 138 5.31 13.26 1.94
CA ASN A 138 5.51 13.23 0.50
C ASN A 138 5.42 11.78 0.00
N THR A 139 4.93 11.60 -1.23
CA THR A 139 5.00 10.32 -1.92
C THR A 139 6.45 9.85 -1.96
N ALA A 140 6.74 8.78 -1.23
CA ALA A 140 8.08 8.21 -1.16
C ALA A 140 8.23 7.11 -2.21
N LEU A 141 8.76 7.45 -3.38
CA LEU A 141 9.13 6.47 -4.38
C LEU A 141 10.27 5.58 -3.86
N PRO A 142 10.33 4.31 -4.27
CA PRO A 142 11.46 3.45 -3.92
C PRO A 142 12.76 3.99 -4.52
N THR A 143 13.84 3.86 -3.78
CA THR A 143 15.20 4.14 -4.27
C THR A 143 15.72 2.92 -5.01
N ILE A 144 16.21 3.14 -6.23
CA ILE A 144 16.68 2.07 -7.12
C ILE A 144 18.20 2.17 -7.26
N GLY A 145 18.89 1.06 -7.00
CA GLY A 145 20.28 0.87 -7.34
C GLY A 145 20.41 -0.13 -8.51
N ILE A 146 21.26 0.16 -9.48
CA ILE A 146 21.56 -0.69 -10.63
C ILE A 146 23.03 -1.09 -10.60
N ILE A 147 23.29 -2.37 -10.87
CA ILE A 147 24.62 -2.92 -11.07
C ILE A 147 24.66 -3.52 -12.49
N ILE A 148 25.51 -2.97 -13.34
CA ILE A 148 25.76 -3.54 -14.68
C ILE A 148 26.88 -4.56 -14.54
N GLU A 149 26.62 -5.85 -14.84
CA GLU A 149 27.57 -6.93 -14.56
C GLU A 149 28.68 -7.05 -15.63
N ASN A 150 28.36 -6.70 -16.88
CA ASN A 150 29.29 -6.78 -18.01
C ASN A 150 29.57 -5.39 -18.60
N ALA A 151 29.70 -4.38 -17.74
CA ALA A 151 29.93 -3.00 -18.12
C ALA A 151 31.22 -2.84 -18.96
N GLN A 152 31.15 -1.99 -19.96
CA GLN A 152 32.26 -1.57 -20.80
C GLN A 152 32.58 -0.09 -20.52
N SER A 153 33.75 0.33 -20.91
CA SER A 153 34.13 1.75 -20.79
C SER A 153 33.16 2.65 -21.53
N GLY A 154 32.63 3.67 -20.84
CA GLY A 154 31.64 4.60 -21.37
C GLY A 154 30.20 4.17 -21.21
N ASP A 155 29.93 3.00 -20.61
CA ASP A 155 28.57 2.59 -20.30
C ASP A 155 28.02 3.40 -19.10
N PHE A 156 26.75 3.79 -19.21
CA PHE A 156 26.00 4.42 -18.15
C PHE A 156 24.55 3.99 -18.19
N PHE A 157 23.84 4.21 -17.11
CA PHE A 157 22.38 3.98 -17.07
C PHE A 157 21.63 5.24 -16.67
N SER A 158 20.38 5.31 -17.08
CA SER A 158 19.40 6.28 -16.59
C SER A 158 18.12 5.57 -16.20
N LEU A 159 17.48 6.08 -15.14
CA LEU A 159 16.21 5.57 -14.65
C LEU A 159 15.08 6.51 -15.04
N SER A 160 13.93 5.93 -15.36
CA SER A 160 12.70 6.66 -15.65
C SER A 160 11.49 5.87 -15.15
N SER A 161 10.32 6.52 -15.12
CA SER A 161 9.03 5.89 -14.75
C SER A 161 9.06 5.13 -13.42
N VAL A 162 9.85 5.59 -12.44
CA VAL A 162 9.88 4.99 -11.11
C VAL A 162 8.52 5.16 -10.45
N SER A 163 7.95 4.06 -9.99
CA SER A 163 6.60 4.00 -9.42
C SER A 163 6.53 3.00 -8.27
N SER A 164 5.34 2.81 -7.72
CA SER A 164 5.10 1.76 -6.72
C SER A 164 5.23 0.34 -7.28
N THR A 165 5.08 0.15 -8.59
CA THR A 165 5.00 -1.17 -9.24
C THR A 165 6.21 -1.52 -10.06
N GLY A 166 7.14 -0.58 -10.30
CA GLY A 166 8.30 -0.83 -11.14
C GLY A 166 9.02 0.43 -11.57
N PHE A 167 9.94 0.27 -12.48
CA PHE A 167 10.74 1.34 -13.07
C PHE A 167 11.16 0.98 -14.50
N SER A 168 11.69 1.96 -15.23
CA SER A 168 12.34 1.74 -16.53
C SER A 168 13.81 2.12 -16.44
N VAL A 169 14.65 1.35 -17.11
CA VAL A 169 16.10 1.61 -17.20
C VAL A 169 16.55 1.61 -18.65
N ASP A 170 17.35 2.61 -18.99
CA ASP A 170 18.13 2.69 -20.23
C ASP A 170 19.58 2.41 -19.89
N ILE A 171 20.24 1.53 -20.64
CA ILE A 171 21.68 1.34 -20.59
C ILE A 171 22.27 1.74 -21.94
N LYS A 172 23.21 2.68 -21.90
CA LYS A 172 23.76 3.32 -23.09
C LYS A 172 25.28 3.41 -23.02
N ASN A 173 25.90 3.44 -24.20
CA ASN A 173 27.27 3.87 -24.41
C ASN A 173 27.25 5.07 -25.36
N GLY A 174 27.62 6.24 -24.87
CA GLY A 174 27.36 7.48 -25.60
C GLY A 174 25.86 7.69 -25.80
N SER A 175 25.44 7.87 -27.05
CA SER A 175 24.02 8.06 -27.40
C SER A 175 23.27 6.77 -27.74
N SER A 176 23.97 5.63 -27.85
CA SER A 176 23.41 4.38 -28.33
C SER A 176 23.04 3.43 -27.22
N PHE A 177 21.88 2.80 -27.32
CA PHE A 177 21.52 1.70 -26.42
C PHE A 177 22.48 0.52 -26.63
N VAL A 178 22.87 -0.11 -25.53
CA VAL A 178 23.72 -1.29 -25.50
C VAL A 178 23.08 -2.39 -24.66
N ASP A 179 23.16 -3.62 -25.15
CA ASP A 179 22.69 -4.77 -24.39
C ASP A 179 23.70 -5.12 -23.31
N ARG A 180 23.24 -5.07 -22.05
CA ARG A 180 24.04 -5.39 -20.88
C ARG A 180 23.22 -6.22 -19.90
N ASN A 181 23.92 -7.05 -19.15
CA ASN A 181 23.35 -7.72 -18.01
C ASN A 181 23.37 -6.79 -16.80
N PHE A 182 22.25 -6.74 -16.09
CA PHE A 182 22.17 -5.91 -14.87
C PHE A 182 21.36 -6.58 -13.76
N ARG A 183 21.65 -6.14 -12.56
CA ARG A 183 20.85 -6.42 -11.36
C ARG A 183 20.34 -5.13 -10.77
N TYR A 184 19.26 -5.24 -10.00
CA TYR A 184 18.75 -4.10 -9.25
C TYR A 184 18.55 -4.41 -7.77
N THR A 185 18.57 -3.35 -6.98
CA THR A 185 18.10 -3.30 -5.60
C THR A 185 17.12 -2.15 -5.50
N ALA A 186 15.93 -2.41 -4.97
CA ALA A 186 14.91 -1.40 -4.72
C ALA A 186 14.61 -1.34 -3.23
N THR A 187 14.72 -0.18 -2.61
CA THR A 187 14.42 0.03 -1.19
C THR A 187 13.32 1.06 -1.04
N GLY A 188 12.28 0.73 -0.30
CA GLY A 188 11.13 1.59 -0.09
C GLY A 188 10.25 1.09 1.04
N PHE A 189 9.07 1.70 1.19
CA PHE A 189 8.11 1.32 2.22
C PHE A 189 7.19 0.20 1.72
N GLY A 190 6.71 -0.60 2.66
CA GLY A 190 5.75 -1.65 2.43
C GLY A 190 6.23 -3.00 2.94
N ARG A 191 5.35 -3.99 2.83
CA ARG A 191 5.63 -5.37 3.18
C ARG A 191 5.69 -6.20 1.90
N GLY A 192 6.68 -7.11 1.83
CA GLY A 192 6.67 -8.20 0.84
C GLY A 192 5.61 -9.24 1.19
N SER A 193 5.11 -9.95 0.21
CA SER A 193 4.23 -11.11 0.37
C SER A 193 4.94 -12.31 1.00
#